data_4efaedb7fd5e49294995813a3e62ef9c
#
_entry.id   4efaedb7fd5e49294995813a3e62ef9c
#
_cell.length_a   1.000
_cell.length_b   1.000
_cell.length_c   1.000
_cell.angle_alpha   90.00
_cell.angle_beta   90.00
_cell.angle_gamma   90.00
#
_symmetry.space_group_name_H-M   'P 1'
#
loop_
_entity.id
_entity.type
_entity.pdbx_description
1 polymer ?
#
loop_
_entity_poly.entity_id
_entity_poly.type
_entity_poly.pdbx_seq_one_letter_code
_entity_poly.pdbx_strand_id
1 'polypeptide(L)'
;SQASVKSTATISYTAPAITSVVKTGGAGTLATAGTDTVDIGGTNFGPTCTGCITATYGVNAGGTNYPAVGTLSCDVVTANTAILCSTAAGVGINHGWVVTLESQASAKSTATISYTAPAITSVVKTGGAGTLATAGTDTVDIGGTNFGPLCTGCVTVTYGGNAGGTNYPTVGTITCNVVTADTALLCNTVAGVGASHGWVMTIGSQTSG
;
A
#
# COMPACT_ATOMS: atom_id res chain seq x y z
N SER A 1 -33.28 44.14 -7.04
CA SER A 1 -32.68 43.36 -8.14
C SER A 1 -33.40 42.02 -8.26
N GLN A 2 -33.89 41.65 -9.43
CA GLN A 2 -34.48 40.33 -9.69
C GLN A 2 -33.38 39.41 -10.23
N ALA A 3 -33.17 38.26 -9.58
CA ALA A 3 -32.30 37.21 -10.09
C ALA A 3 -33.07 36.35 -11.11
N SER A 4 -32.43 35.94 -12.20
CA SER A 4 -32.99 34.99 -13.14
C SER A 4 -33.04 33.58 -12.53
N VAL A 5 -33.98 32.75 -13.00
CA VAL A 5 -33.99 31.32 -12.72
C VAL A 5 -32.76 30.67 -13.35
N LYS A 6 -32.13 29.70 -12.66
CA LYS A 6 -30.99 28.95 -13.19
C LYS A 6 -31.38 28.24 -14.50
N SER A 7 -30.54 28.32 -15.52
CA SER A 7 -30.75 27.65 -16.81
C SER A 7 -30.79 26.13 -16.64
N THR A 8 -31.61 25.44 -17.41
CA THR A 8 -31.60 23.98 -17.54
C THR A 8 -30.54 23.49 -18.55
N ALA A 9 -30.06 24.39 -19.42
CA ALA A 9 -28.93 24.08 -20.29
C ALA A 9 -27.63 24.07 -19.47
N THR A 10 -26.81 23.06 -19.69
CA THR A 10 -25.55 22.84 -18.97
C THR A 10 -24.37 22.81 -19.92
N ILE A 11 -23.21 23.19 -19.42
CA ILE A 11 -21.90 23.05 -20.07
C ILE A 11 -20.91 22.52 -19.00
N SER A 12 -19.96 21.69 -19.40
CA SER A 12 -18.97 21.10 -18.51
C SER A 12 -17.56 21.43 -18.98
N TYR A 13 -16.65 21.51 -18.03
CA TYR A 13 -15.21 21.55 -18.31
C TYR A 13 -14.71 20.17 -18.72
N THR A 14 -13.55 20.12 -19.38
CA THR A 14 -12.85 18.87 -19.69
C THR A 14 -12.39 18.20 -18.40
N ALA A 15 -12.58 16.90 -18.29
CA ALA A 15 -12.16 16.12 -17.12
C ALA A 15 -10.64 16.16 -16.93
N PRO A 16 -10.15 16.03 -15.68
CA PRO A 16 -8.73 15.97 -15.40
C PRO A 16 -8.08 14.71 -16.00
N ALA A 17 -6.80 14.81 -16.35
CA ALA A 17 -6.01 13.67 -16.84
C ALA A 17 -4.63 13.66 -16.17
N ILE A 18 -4.20 12.47 -15.66
CA ILE A 18 -2.92 12.26 -15.01
C ILE A 18 -1.91 11.75 -16.04
N THR A 19 -0.72 12.34 -16.09
CA THR A 19 0.38 11.94 -16.98
C THR A 19 1.60 11.43 -16.22
N SER A 20 1.81 11.87 -14.98
CA SER A 20 2.92 11.44 -14.13
C SER A 20 2.53 11.34 -12.67
N VAL A 21 3.18 10.44 -11.94
CA VAL A 21 3.05 10.25 -10.48
C VAL A 21 4.45 9.99 -9.94
N VAL A 22 4.97 10.88 -9.10
CA VAL A 22 6.34 10.80 -8.57
C VAL A 22 6.34 11.16 -7.09
N LYS A 23 7.10 10.43 -6.28
CA LYS A 23 7.34 10.82 -4.88
C LYS A 23 7.98 12.21 -4.84
N THR A 24 7.48 13.09 -3.99
CA THR A 24 8.06 14.43 -3.82
C THR A 24 9.51 14.33 -3.37
N GLY A 25 10.39 15.07 -4.03
CA GLY A 25 11.83 15.01 -3.80
C GLY A 25 12.58 14.03 -4.70
N GLY A 26 11.89 13.32 -5.61
CA GLY A 26 12.51 12.49 -6.65
C GLY A 26 12.01 11.06 -6.73
N ALA A 27 12.68 10.25 -7.56
CA ALA A 27 12.34 8.86 -7.76
C ALA A 27 12.53 8.04 -6.47
N GLY A 28 11.58 7.14 -6.19
CA GLY A 28 11.65 6.24 -5.04
C GLY A 28 10.31 5.59 -4.73
N THR A 29 10.31 4.76 -3.70
CA THR A 29 9.13 4.09 -3.17
C THR A 29 8.54 4.89 -2.02
N LEU A 30 7.25 4.70 -1.77
CA LEU A 30 6.54 5.33 -0.66
C LEU A 30 6.88 4.63 0.67
N ALA A 31 6.94 5.40 1.74
CA ALA A 31 6.97 4.89 3.10
C ALA A 31 5.63 4.21 3.45
N THR A 32 5.69 3.01 3.98
CA THR A 32 4.51 2.22 4.36
C THR A 32 3.68 2.87 5.47
N ALA A 33 4.28 3.78 6.24
CA ALA A 33 3.59 4.60 7.24
C ALA A 33 2.70 5.73 6.65
N GLY A 34 2.79 6.00 5.33
CA GLY A 34 1.99 7.05 4.69
C GLY A 34 2.43 8.47 5.03
N THR A 35 3.73 8.68 5.26
CA THR A 35 4.31 9.97 5.64
C THR A 35 4.85 10.78 4.46
N ASP A 36 4.76 10.24 3.26
CA ASP A 36 5.25 10.88 2.04
C ASP A 36 4.20 11.77 1.38
N THR A 37 4.67 12.58 0.46
CA THR A 37 3.85 13.31 -0.50
C THR A 37 4.20 12.89 -1.93
N VAL A 38 3.26 13.08 -2.84
CA VAL A 38 3.37 12.70 -4.24
C VAL A 38 3.02 13.89 -5.12
N ASP A 39 3.90 14.18 -6.06
CA ASP A 39 3.69 15.15 -7.13
C ASP A 39 2.99 14.45 -8.29
N ILE A 40 1.79 14.91 -8.64
CA ILE A 40 0.99 14.39 -9.75
C ILE A 40 0.96 15.44 -10.86
N GLY A 41 1.56 15.10 -11.99
CA GLY A 41 1.51 15.90 -13.19
C GLY A 41 0.37 15.50 -14.11
N GLY A 42 -0.20 16.48 -14.81
CA GLY A 42 -1.31 16.21 -15.72
C GLY A 42 -1.87 17.44 -16.40
N THR A 43 -3.17 17.40 -16.72
CA THR A 43 -3.90 18.50 -17.37
C THR A 43 -5.29 18.66 -16.77
N ASN A 44 -5.86 19.86 -16.94
CA ASN A 44 -7.22 20.21 -16.53
C ASN A 44 -7.45 20.14 -15.00
N PHE A 45 -6.43 20.45 -14.20
CA PHE A 45 -6.53 20.47 -12.74
C PHE A 45 -7.14 21.76 -12.18
N GLY A 46 -7.48 22.71 -13.04
CA GLY A 46 -8.08 23.99 -12.65
C GLY A 46 -7.08 24.98 -12.05
N PRO A 47 -7.57 26.06 -11.43
CA PRO A 47 -6.73 27.06 -10.78
C PRO A 47 -6.06 26.51 -9.52
N THR A 48 -5.01 27.18 -9.05
CA THR A 48 -4.35 26.86 -7.76
C THR A 48 -5.35 26.94 -6.61
N CYS A 49 -5.31 25.93 -5.73
CA CYS A 49 -6.20 25.83 -4.56
C CYS A 49 -5.64 24.86 -3.53
N THR A 50 -6.07 24.99 -2.29
CA THR A 50 -5.72 24.08 -1.19
C THR A 50 -6.91 23.19 -0.86
N GLY A 51 -6.70 21.88 -0.80
CA GLY A 51 -7.71 20.89 -0.42
C GLY A 51 -8.90 20.77 -1.37
N CYS A 52 -8.78 21.25 -2.60
CA CYS A 52 -9.90 21.29 -3.57
C CYS A 52 -10.02 20.03 -4.43
N ILE A 53 -9.04 19.15 -4.39
CA ILE A 53 -9.03 17.89 -5.12
C ILE A 53 -9.12 16.74 -4.13
N THR A 54 -9.89 15.73 -4.45
CA THR A 54 -9.86 14.46 -3.75
C THR A 54 -9.15 13.41 -4.60
N ALA A 55 -8.37 12.54 -3.96
CA ALA A 55 -7.66 11.48 -4.65
C ALA A 55 -7.82 10.13 -3.96
N THR A 56 -7.75 9.07 -4.77
CA THR A 56 -7.58 7.68 -4.34
C THR A 56 -6.52 7.03 -5.20
N TYR A 57 -5.86 6.01 -4.68
CA TYR A 57 -4.90 5.21 -5.46
C TYR A 57 -4.96 3.74 -5.07
N GLY A 58 -4.48 2.86 -5.92
CA GLY A 58 -4.49 1.42 -5.67
C GLY A 58 -4.04 0.63 -6.88
N VAL A 59 -3.94 -0.70 -6.75
CA VAL A 59 -3.54 -1.59 -7.84
C VAL A 59 -4.64 -1.69 -8.92
N ASN A 60 -4.23 -1.95 -10.16
CA ASN A 60 -5.13 -1.91 -11.31
C ASN A 60 -6.15 -3.05 -11.40
N ALA A 61 -6.00 -4.16 -10.67
CA ALA A 61 -6.91 -5.29 -10.73
C ALA A 61 -7.10 -5.91 -9.34
N GLY A 62 -8.22 -5.61 -8.69
CA GLY A 62 -8.69 -6.32 -7.49
C GLY A 62 -7.86 -6.15 -6.22
N GLY A 63 -6.87 -5.27 -6.22
CA GLY A 63 -6.04 -5.01 -5.05
C GLY A 63 -6.58 -3.91 -4.13
N THR A 64 -5.88 -3.67 -3.04
CA THR A 64 -6.24 -2.66 -2.04
C THR A 64 -6.17 -1.25 -2.61
N ASN A 65 -7.21 -0.46 -2.39
CA ASN A 65 -7.23 0.98 -2.68
C ASN A 65 -6.86 1.77 -1.43
N TYR A 66 -6.21 2.92 -1.64
CA TYR A 66 -5.79 3.83 -0.57
C TYR A 66 -6.39 5.23 -0.77
N PRO A 67 -6.75 5.91 0.32
CA PRO A 67 -6.89 5.33 1.66
C PRO A 67 -7.94 4.21 1.65
N ALA A 68 -7.89 3.31 2.61
CA ALA A 68 -8.83 2.19 2.71
C ALA A 68 -10.28 2.69 2.91
N VAL A 69 -10.45 3.87 3.49
CA VAL A 69 -11.74 4.54 3.69
C VAL A 69 -11.60 6.02 3.35
N GLY A 70 -12.53 6.56 2.55
CA GLY A 70 -12.56 7.96 2.14
C GLY A 70 -11.62 8.30 0.99
N THR A 71 -11.19 9.55 0.93
CA THR A 71 -10.31 10.10 -0.10
C THR A 71 -9.21 10.95 0.54
N LEU A 72 -8.09 11.11 -0.17
CA LEU A 72 -7.06 12.08 0.18
C LEU A 72 -7.49 13.47 -0.29
N SER A 73 -7.12 14.49 0.48
CA SER A 73 -7.22 15.88 0.08
C SER A 73 -5.89 16.31 -0.55
N CYS A 74 -5.95 16.93 -1.71
CA CYS A 74 -4.80 17.37 -2.48
C CYS A 74 -4.92 18.84 -2.88
N ASP A 75 -3.78 19.46 -3.15
CA ASP A 75 -3.65 20.85 -3.53
C ASP A 75 -3.29 20.97 -5.01
N VAL A 76 -3.88 21.94 -5.74
CA VAL A 76 -3.35 22.35 -7.04
C VAL A 76 -2.23 23.35 -6.80
N VAL A 77 -0.98 22.91 -6.94
CA VAL A 77 0.22 23.74 -6.69
C VAL A 77 0.65 24.53 -7.92
N THR A 78 0.36 24.03 -9.13
CA THR A 78 0.52 24.77 -10.37
C THR A 78 -0.78 24.66 -11.19
N ALA A 79 -1.35 25.80 -11.53
CA ALA A 79 -2.62 25.85 -12.24
C ALA A 79 -2.65 24.90 -13.46
N ASN A 80 -3.68 24.09 -13.55
CA ASN A 80 -3.95 23.10 -14.59
C ASN A 80 -2.98 21.93 -14.71
N THR A 81 -1.79 21.94 -14.08
CA THR A 81 -0.72 21.02 -14.46
C THR A 81 -0.08 20.22 -13.33
N ALA A 82 -0.14 20.69 -12.08
CA ALA A 82 0.48 19.98 -10.98
C ALA A 82 -0.38 19.97 -9.71
N ILE A 83 -0.48 18.78 -9.10
CA ILE A 83 -1.15 18.53 -7.84
C ILE A 83 -0.13 17.95 -6.85
N LEU A 84 -0.25 18.32 -5.58
CA LEU A 84 0.46 17.73 -4.46
C LEU A 84 -0.53 16.99 -3.56
N CYS A 85 -0.29 15.71 -3.31
CA CYS A 85 -1.09 14.85 -2.45
C CYS A 85 -0.26 14.23 -1.32
N SER A 86 -0.82 14.14 -0.12
CA SER A 86 -0.29 13.26 0.93
C SER A 86 -0.60 11.80 0.61
N THR A 87 0.19 10.86 1.17
CA THR A 87 -0.08 9.43 1.05
C THR A 87 -0.78 8.88 2.29
N ALA A 88 -1.38 7.71 2.18
CA ALA A 88 -1.92 6.94 3.30
C ALA A 88 -0.96 5.82 3.69
N ALA A 89 -1.07 5.30 4.91
CA ALA A 89 -0.36 4.08 5.29
C ALA A 89 -0.81 2.91 4.41
N GLY A 90 0.16 2.11 3.93
CA GLY A 90 -0.16 1.06 2.97
C GLY A 90 1.03 0.20 2.59
N VAL A 91 0.78 -0.74 1.69
CA VAL A 91 1.75 -1.70 1.14
C VAL A 91 1.44 -1.98 -0.33
N GLY A 92 2.39 -2.55 -1.06
CA GLY A 92 2.16 -3.08 -2.40
C GLY A 92 2.80 -2.27 -3.51
N ILE A 93 2.57 -2.74 -4.74
CA ILE A 93 3.22 -2.25 -5.95
C ILE A 93 2.21 -1.68 -6.95
N ASN A 94 2.71 -0.84 -7.86
CA ASN A 94 1.99 -0.38 -9.05
C ASN A 94 0.64 0.29 -8.76
N HIS A 95 0.60 1.17 -7.76
CA HIS A 95 -0.58 1.93 -7.43
C HIS A 95 -0.80 3.06 -8.45
N GLY A 96 -1.87 2.95 -9.22
CA GLY A 96 -2.36 4.01 -10.09
C GLY A 96 -3.32 4.93 -9.35
N TRP A 97 -3.38 6.19 -9.74
CA TRP A 97 -4.10 7.28 -9.08
C TRP A 97 -5.35 7.71 -9.85
N VAL A 98 -6.37 8.08 -9.12
CA VAL A 98 -7.57 8.75 -9.62
C VAL A 98 -7.73 10.04 -8.83
N VAL A 99 -7.87 11.17 -9.53
CA VAL A 99 -8.17 12.46 -8.92
C VAL A 99 -9.58 12.89 -9.32
N THR A 100 -10.28 13.54 -8.40
CA THR A 100 -11.65 14.03 -8.61
C THR A 100 -11.73 15.50 -8.24
N LEU A 101 -12.19 16.31 -9.19
CA LEU A 101 -12.45 17.75 -9.05
C LEU A 101 -13.93 18.00 -9.32
N GLU A 102 -14.63 18.69 -8.43
CA GLU A 102 -16.03 19.10 -8.62
C GLU A 102 -16.90 17.97 -9.23
N SER A 103 -16.75 16.74 -8.76
CA SER A 103 -17.46 15.55 -9.25
C SER A 103 -17.01 15.01 -10.61
N GLN A 104 -15.94 15.55 -11.20
CA GLN A 104 -15.30 14.98 -12.39
C GLN A 104 -14.06 14.18 -11.99
N ALA A 105 -14.10 12.88 -12.22
CA ALA A 105 -12.97 11.98 -11.96
C ALA A 105 -12.09 11.84 -13.21
N SER A 106 -10.79 11.72 -12.99
CA SER A 106 -9.86 11.28 -14.04
C SER A 106 -10.05 9.79 -14.34
N ALA A 107 -9.58 9.34 -15.50
CA ALA A 107 -9.22 7.94 -15.66
C ALA A 107 -8.12 7.57 -14.66
N LYS A 108 -8.02 6.30 -14.28
CA LYS A 108 -6.91 5.82 -13.44
C LYS A 108 -5.59 5.98 -14.21
N SER A 109 -4.57 6.49 -13.54
CA SER A 109 -3.27 6.75 -14.17
C SER A 109 -2.59 5.46 -14.62
N THR A 110 -1.89 5.51 -15.75
CA THR A 110 -0.94 4.47 -16.17
C THR A 110 0.40 4.62 -15.49
N ALA A 111 0.76 5.84 -15.09
CA ALA A 111 1.89 6.10 -14.20
C ALA A 111 1.55 5.56 -12.81
N THR A 112 2.45 4.79 -12.22
CA THR A 112 2.26 4.11 -10.94
C THR A 112 3.40 4.40 -9.97
N ILE A 113 3.14 4.22 -8.68
CA ILE A 113 4.13 4.28 -7.63
C ILE A 113 3.93 3.07 -6.68
N SER A 114 4.98 2.62 -6.04
CA SER A 114 4.96 1.46 -5.13
C SER A 114 5.41 1.87 -3.73
N TYR A 115 4.96 1.13 -2.73
CA TYR A 115 5.53 1.22 -1.38
C TYR A 115 6.88 0.51 -1.31
N THR A 116 7.67 0.83 -0.28
CA THR A 116 8.93 0.12 0.01
C THR A 116 8.62 -1.33 0.36
N ALA A 117 9.41 -2.25 -0.19
CA ALA A 117 9.25 -3.68 0.05
C ALA A 117 9.53 -4.03 1.52
N PRO A 118 8.84 -5.06 2.07
CA PRO A 118 9.08 -5.52 3.43
C PRO A 118 10.46 -6.18 3.57
N ALA A 119 11.01 -6.12 4.77
CA ALA A 119 12.24 -6.85 5.12
C ALA A 119 12.11 -7.50 6.50
N ILE A 120 12.50 -8.79 6.61
CA ILE A 120 12.54 -9.52 7.88
C ILE A 120 13.92 -9.33 8.50
N THR A 121 13.96 -8.96 9.79
CA THR A 121 15.20 -8.79 10.55
C THR A 121 15.35 -9.80 11.69
N SER A 122 14.24 -10.35 12.18
CA SER A 122 14.25 -11.34 13.25
C SER A 122 13.05 -12.27 13.18
N VAL A 123 13.25 -13.50 13.65
CA VAL A 123 12.18 -14.48 13.86
C VAL A 123 12.41 -15.17 15.19
N VAL A 124 11.45 -15.10 16.09
CA VAL A 124 11.55 -15.63 17.44
C VAL A 124 10.27 -16.39 17.79
N LYS A 125 10.41 -17.55 18.46
CA LYS A 125 9.23 -18.22 19.03
C LYS A 125 8.56 -17.29 20.05
N THR A 126 7.23 -17.14 19.95
CA THR A 126 6.48 -16.33 20.91
C THR A 126 6.66 -16.85 22.34
N GLY A 127 6.98 -15.95 23.25
CA GLY A 127 7.30 -16.28 24.64
C GLY A 127 8.78 -16.49 24.92
N GLY A 128 9.66 -16.35 23.93
CA GLY A 128 11.13 -16.34 24.12
C GLY A 128 11.88 -17.38 23.29
N ALA A 129 13.18 -17.49 23.57
CA ALA A 129 14.08 -18.41 22.86
C ALA A 129 13.67 -19.88 23.03
N GLY A 130 13.74 -20.64 21.94
CA GLY A 130 13.44 -22.08 21.94
C GLY A 130 13.28 -22.63 20.54
N THR A 131 13.07 -23.95 20.46
CA THR A 131 12.75 -24.66 19.24
C THR A 131 11.24 -24.73 19.03
N LEU A 132 10.80 -24.79 17.77
CA LEU A 132 9.41 -25.00 17.43
C LEU A 132 8.96 -26.44 17.69
N ALA A 133 7.74 -26.61 18.17
CA ALA A 133 7.12 -27.91 18.30
C ALA A 133 6.86 -28.51 16.90
N THR A 134 7.25 -29.78 16.71
CA THR A 134 7.07 -30.48 15.42
C THR A 134 5.61 -30.64 15.02
N ALA A 135 4.69 -30.51 15.99
CA ALA A 135 3.24 -30.54 15.75
C ALA A 135 2.68 -29.24 15.15
N GLY A 136 3.49 -28.16 15.07
CA GLY A 136 3.02 -26.86 14.52
C GLY A 136 2.02 -26.13 15.40
N THR A 137 2.15 -26.26 16.72
CA THR A 137 1.24 -25.64 17.70
C THR A 137 1.76 -24.32 18.27
N ASP A 138 2.93 -23.90 17.83
CA ASP A 138 3.57 -22.65 18.28
C ASP A 138 3.17 -21.46 17.43
N THR A 139 3.44 -20.29 17.98
CA THR A 139 3.43 -19.02 17.26
C THR A 139 4.83 -18.43 17.23
N VAL A 140 5.09 -17.60 16.21
CA VAL A 140 6.35 -16.88 16.04
C VAL A 140 6.07 -15.39 15.88
N ASP A 141 6.94 -14.60 16.51
CA ASP A 141 7.03 -13.16 16.34
C ASP A 141 8.09 -12.87 15.28
N ILE A 142 7.70 -12.21 14.20
CA ILE A 142 8.60 -11.80 13.12
C ILE A 142 8.78 -10.29 13.21
N GLY A 143 10.02 -9.86 13.46
CA GLY A 143 10.39 -8.45 13.45
C GLY A 143 10.98 -8.04 12.11
N GLY A 144 10.77 -6.76 11.74
CA GLY A 144 11.28 -6.25 10.48
C GLY A 144 10.90 -4.80 10.20
N THR A 145 10.79 -4.47 8.92
CA THR A 145 10.42 -3.14 8.45
C THR A 145 9.45 -3.21 7.28
N ASN A 146 8.68 -2.15 7.08
CA ASN A 146 7.76 -1.97 5.96
C ASN A 146 6.66 -3.03 5.88
N PHE A 147 6.17 -3.48 7.02
CA PHE A 147 5.05 -4.45 7.08
C PHE A 147 3.68 -3.78 6.88
N GLY A 148 3.65 -2.45 6.82
CA GLY A 148 2.44 -1.66 6.61
C GLY A 148 1.55 -1.52 7.83
N PRO A 149 0.31 -1.09 7.65
CA PRO A 149 -0.63 -0.87 8.75
C PRO A 149 -1.07 -2.16 9.41
N LEU A 150 -1.64 -2.04 10.62
CA LEU A 150 -2.25 -3.17 11.35
C LEU A 150 -3.27 -3.89 10.48
N CYS A 151 -3.19 -5.21 10.43
CA CYS A 151 -4.14 -6.02 9.69
C CYS A 151 -4.19 -7.47 10.20
N THR A 152 -5.30 -8.14 9.95
CA THR A 152 -5.49 -9.55 10.30
C THR A 152 -5.51 -10.39 9.03
N GLY A 153 -4.65 -11.42 8.96
CA GLY A 153 -4.60 -12.36 7.84
C GLY A 153 -4.15 -11.76 6.51
N CYS A 154 -3.48 -10.62 6.52
CA CYS A 154 -3.09 -9.88 5.31
C CYS A 154 -1.70 -10.22 4.77
N VAL A 155 -0.89 -10.92 5.54
CA VAL A 155 0.46 -11.34 5.18
C VAL A 155 0.46 -12.84 4.94
N THR A 156 1.08 -13.27 3.86
CA THR A 156 1.34 -14.68 3.61
C THR A 156 2.81 -14.99 3.85
N VAL A 157 3.09 -16.13 4.49
CA VAL A 157 4.44 -16.51 4.87
C VAL A 157 4.70 -17.96 4.50
N THR A 158 5.91 -18.23 4.05
CA THR A 158 6.50 -19.58 3.94
C THR A 158 7.82 -19.60 4.66
N TYR A 159 8.22 -20.76 5.19
CA TYR A 159 9.54 -20.95 5.77
C TYR A 159 10.11 -22.32 5.42
N GLY A 160 11.43 -22.47 5.42
CA GLY A 160 12.03 -23.73 5.02
C GLY A 160 13.54 -23.73 5.12
N GLY A 161 14.15 -24.85 4.72
CA GLY A 161 15.60 -25.03 4.74
C GLY A 161 16.30 -24.15 3.69
N ASN A 162 17.41 -23.52 4.07
CA ASN A 162 18.18 -22.60 3.21
C ASN A 162 18.88 -23.22 2.00
N ALA A 163 18.95 -24.55 1.90
CA ALA A 163 19.62 -25.24 0.77
C ALA A 163 18.95 -26.58 0.47
N GLY A 164 17.89 -26.56 -0.33
CA GLY A 164 17.22 -27.78 -0.78
C GLY A 164 16.41 -28.53 0.27
N GLY A 165 16.17 -27.90 1.43
CA GLY A 165 15.33 -28.48 2.48
C GLY A 165 13.84 -28.30 2.19
N THR A 166 13.00 -28.95 3.00
CA THR A 166 11.55 -28.85 2.88
C THR A 166 11.05 -27.47 3.26
N ASN A 167 10.22 -26.84 2.41
CA ASN A 167 9.51 -25.61 2.73
C ASN A 167 8.19 -25.90 3.45
N TYR A 168 7.83 -25.04 4.39
CA TYR A 168 6.60 -25.12 5.17
C TYR A 168 5.74 -23.84 4.96
N PRO A 169 4.43 -23.99 4.85
CA PRO A 169 3.72 -25.26 4.69
C PRO A 169 4.13 -25.95 3.39
N THR A 170 4.13 -27.25 3.35
CA THR A 170 4.41 -28.03 2.11
C THR A 170 3.34 -27.84 1.07
N VAL A 171 2.14 -27.43 1.47
CA VAL A 171 1.02 -27.06 0.61
C VAL A 171 0.36 -25.82 1.19
N GLY A 172 0.22 -24.76 0.36
CA GLY A 172 -0.39 -23.50 0.76
C GLY A 172 0.58 -22.52 1.44
N THR A 173 0.03 -21.61 2.20
CA THR A 173 0.74 -20.53 2.89
C THR A 173 0.19 -20.35 4.31
N ILE A 174 1.03 -19.87 5.22
CA ILE A 174 0.57 -19.40 6.53
C ILE A 174 0.11 -17.96 6.37
N THR A 175 -1.02 -17.62 6.99
CA THR A 175 -1.46 -16.23 7.11
C THR A 175 -1.04 -15.66 8.45
N CYS A 176 -0.50 -14.44 8.42
CA CYS A 176 -0.02 -13.72 9.60
C CYS A 176 -0.75 -12.39 9.75
N ASN A 177 -0.69 -11.86 10.96
CA ASN A 177 -1.24 -10.57 11.32
C ASN A 177 -0.11 -9.55 11.50
N VAL A 178 -0.29 -8.32 11.01
CA VAL A 178 0.54 -7.19 11.44
C VAL A 178 0.01 -6.74 12.80
N VAL A 179 0.77 -7.02 13.87
CA VAL A 179 0.38 -6.71 15.26
C VAL A 179 0.99 -5.41 15.78
N THR A 180 2.08 -4.96 15.18
CA THR A 180 2.61 -3.61 15.35
C THR A 180 2.88 -3.05 13.95
N ALA A 181 2.28 -1.90 13.63
CA ALA A 181 2.41 -1.28 12.32
C ALA A 181 3.90 -1.20 11.91
N ASP A 182 4.17 -1.56 10.66
CA ASP A 182 5.47 -1.56 10.00
C ASP A 182 6.53 -2.52 10.56
N THR A 183 6.40 -3.06 11.79
CA THR A 183 7.55 -3.63 12.49
C THR A 183 7.38 -5.03 13.05
N ALA A 184 6.15 -5.49 13.31
CA ALA A 184 5.95 -6.81 13.92
C ALA A 184 4.76 -7.58 13.33
N LEU A 185 5.01 -8.88 13.05
CA LEU A 185 4.01 -9.86 12.67
C LEU A 185 3.89 -10.93 13.74
N LEU A 186 2.69 -11.47 13.86
CA LEU A 186 2.41 -12.70 14.60
C LEU A 186 1.91 -13.77 13.62
N CYS A 187 2.58 -14.92 13.59
CA CYS A 187 2.27 -16.04 12.71
C CYS A 187 2.07 -17.33 13.50
N ASN A 188 1.11 -18.16 13.07
CA ASN A 188 1.05 -19.55 13.52
C ASN A 188 2.09 -20.39 12.75
N THR A 189 2.60 -21.44 13.37
CA THR A 189 3.44 -22.44 12.69
C THR A 189 2.59 -23.60 12.17
N VAL A 190 3.17 -24.44 11.33
CA VAL A 190 2.59 -25.70 10.89
C VAL A 190 3.48 -26.88 11.31
N ALA A 191 2.95 -28.09 11.31
CA ALA A 191 3.71 -29.29 11.60
C ALA A 191 4.94 -29.41 10.67
N GLY A 192 6.11 -29.69 11.25
CA GLY A 192 7.35 -29.74 10.51
C GLY A 192 8.53 -30.25 11.31
N VAL A 193 9.65 -30.43 10.64
CA VAL A 193 10.93 -30.88 11.22
C VAL A 193 12.08 -30.13 10.58
N GLY A 194 13.24 -30.12 11.22
CA GLY A 194 14.47 -29.55 10.68
C GLY A 194 15.02 -28.40 11.52
N ALA A 195 16.05 -27.77 11.00
CA ALA A 195 16.75 -26.67 11.64
C ALA A 195 17.05 -25.54 10.63
N SER A 196 17.32 -24.36 11.14
CA SER A 196 17.77 -23.21 10.35
C SER A 196 16.82 -22.81 9.21
N HIS A 197 15.51 -22.80 9.50
CA HIS A 197 14.51 -22.41 8.52
C HIS A 197 14.60 -20.90 8.19
N GLY A 198 14.78 -20.60 6.91
CA GLY A 198 14.63 -19.24 6.37
C GLY A 198 13.14 -18.88 6.21
N TRP A 199 12.80 -17.64 6.42
CA TRP A 199 11.42 -17.12 6.35
C TRP A 199 11.27 -16.13 5.20
N VAL A 200 10.20 -16.28 4.43
CA VAL A 200 9.84 -15.38 3.34
C VAL A 200 8.39 -14.97 3.53
N MET A 201 8.14 -13.68 3.48
CA MET A 201 6.80 -13.11 3.57
C MET A 201 6.41 -12.43 2.27
N THR A 202 5.11 -12.39 2.00
CA THR A 202 4.52 -11.63 0.90
C THR A 202 3.35 -10.80 1.43
N ILE A 203 3.38 -9.51 1.13
CA ILE A 203 2.31 -8.56 1.44
C ILE A 203 2.12 -7.59 0.26
N GLY A 204 0.88 -7.31 -0.14
CA GLY A 204 0.59 -6.40 -1.24
C GLY A 204 1.33 -6.75 -2.55
N SER A 205 1.54 -8.04 -2.81
CA SER A 205 2.32 -8.57 -3.94
C SER A 205 3.83 -8.23 -3.89
N GLN A 206 4.34 -7.84 -2.72
CA GLN A 206 5.78 -7.63 -2.47
C GLN A 206 6.31 -8.75 -1.59
N THR A 207 7.44 -9.31 -1.96
CA THR A 207 8.12 -10.38 -1.23
C THR A 207 9.30 -9.79 -0.46
N SER A 208 9.51 -10.25 0.79
CA SER A 208 10.71 -9.91 1.55
C SER A 208 11.96 -10.49 0.88
N GLY A 209 13.05 -9.72 0.88
CA GLY A 209 14.37 -10.17 0.47
C GLY A 209 15.05 -11.02 1.53
#